data_3f7c23332dbf0ba9324b41dd19963d11
#
_entry.id   3f7c23332dbf0ba9324b41dd19963d11
#
_cell.length_a   1.000
_cell.length_b   1.000
_cell.length_c   1.000
_cell.angle_alpha   90.00
_cell.angle_beta   90.00
_cell.angle_gamma   90.00
#
_symmetry.space_group_name_H-M   'P 1'
#
loop_
_entity.id
_entity.type
_entity.pdbx_description
1 polymer ?
#
loop_
_entity_poly.entity_id
_entity_poly.type
_entity_poly.pdbx_seq_one_letter_code
_entity_poly.pdbx_strand_id
1 'polypeptide(L)'
;MANKQRFLFGRGEKLTEPVRFRGGYDESEPVYELGFQINRFRNYFKEISEKLDAIPDESLADGNAVIGVILHPKYISRSAFPEGLINQLNLRFLGSRSTKIRPEKGKGSDEDDGALSTFLFLSGKRETIQALGEKISEIENNTALAEDFLKLEKAVLPGRSQKIAGEFSETSEPVEVVLHFDSAKDMKWEPSFIEFAEKHNIDLSMSRSYQSRGLLFIPARGGRSEVEELADFSFIRMIRPMPKLRTIDAPTMLKAQRFESTASIPNSNSLDESFRVAIFDGGLPPEHPYGRWVNHIDPPKSTNIGDPIKNFVNHGALVTSAFLFGHVRPGNLERPYASVDHYRVLG
;
A
#
# COMPACT_ATOMS: atom_id res chain seq x y z
N MET A 1 -18.26 11.27 41.06
CA MET A 1 -18.42 11.43 39.59
C MET A 1 -17.02 11.35 38.99
N ALA A 2 -16.71 10.27 38.27
CA ALA A 2 -15.40 10.04 37.70
C ALA A 2 -15.17 11.01 36.54
N ASN A 3 -14.11 11.82 36.67
CA ASN A 3 -13.67 12.74 35.65
C ASN A 3 -13.13 11.92 34.47
N LYS A 4 -13.93 11.72 33.41
CA LYS A 4 -13.46 11.07 32.18
C LYS A 4 -12.39 11.97 31.55
N GLN A 5 -11.11 11.67 31.80
CA GLN A 5 -10.03 12.29 31.04
C GLN A 5 -10.18 11.91 29.57
N ARG A 6 -10.39 12.91 28.73
CA ARG A 6 -10.44 12.75 27.27
C ARG A 6 -9.03 12.84 26.73
N PHE A 7 -8.54 11.78 26.11
CA PHE A 7 -7.16 11.70 25.56
C PHE A 7 -6.90 12.61 24.35
N LEU A 8 -7.92 13.11 23.71
CA LEU A 8 -7.81 14.15 22.69
C LEU A 8 -8.33 15.47 23.28
N PHE A 9 -7.40 16.33 23.70
CA PHE A 9 -7.67 17.71 24.04
C PHE A 9 -7.90 18.52 22.76
N GLY A 10 -8.98 18.25 22.07
CA GLY A 10 -9.40 19.02 20.92
C GLY A 10 -10.86 18.70 20.66
N ARG A 11 -11.66 19.73 20.57
CA ARG A 11 -12.98 19.59 19.99
C ARG A 11 -12.75 19.58 18.47
N GLY A 12 -12.29 18.42 17.93
CA GLY A 12 -12.05 18.25 16.50
C GLY A 12 -13.26 18.65 15.67
N GLU A 13 -14.46 18.46 16.22
CA GLU A 13 -15.71 18.90 15.61
C GLU A 13 -15.80 20.44 15.44
N LYS A 14 -15.03 21.23 16.21
CA LYS A 14 -14.96 22.69 16.06
C LYS A 14 -13.87 23.14 15.08
N LEU A 15 -12.97 22.25 14.68
CA LEU A 15 -11.94 22.48 13.67
C LEU A 15 -12.39 22.00 12.29
N THR A 16 -13.50 21.26 12.19
CA THR A 16 -14.12 20.94 10.92
C THR A 16 -14.93 22.14 10.46
N GLU A 17 -14.39 22.93 9.55
CA GLU A 17 -15.24 23.79 8.73
C GLU A 17 -16.15 22.86 7.91
N PRO A 18 -17.48 23.10 7.91
CA PRO A 18 -18.36 22.40 7.00
C PRO A 18 -17.93 22.78 5.59
N VAL A 19 -17.22 21.84 4.92
CA VAL A 19 -16.97 21.97 3.49
C VAL A 19 -18.34 21.97 2.85
N ARG A 20 -18.82 23.16 2.51
CA ARG A 20 -19.99 23.29 1.65
C ARG A 20 -19.55 22.73 0.31
N PHE A 21 -19.82 21.44 0.09
CA PHE A 21 -19.92 20.95 -1.27
C PHE A 21 -20.98 21.81 -1.94
N ARG A 22 -20.58 22.76 -2.72
CA ARG A 22 -21.45 23.29 -3.75
C ARG A 22 -21.66 22.11 -4.69
N GLY A 23 -22.71 21.35 -4.42
CA GLY A 23 -23.25 20.35 -5.32
C GLY A 23 -23.90 21.06 -6.49
N GLY A 24 -23.07 21.68 -7.30
CA GLY A 24 -23.37 21.87 -8.70
C GLY A 24 -22.86 20.61 -9.37
N TYR A 25 -23.75 19.80 -9.92
CA TYR A 25 -23.38 19.03 -11.08
C TYR A 25 -22.86 20.06 -12.06
N ASP A 26 -21.56 20.13 -12.20
CA ASP A 26 -20.95 20.89 -13.26
C ASP A 26 -21.25 20.07 -14.53
N GLU A 27 -22.32 20.40 -15.22
CA GLU A 27 -22.62 19.95 -16.58
C GLU A 27 -21.62 20.56 -17.55
N SER A 28 -20.36 20.70 -17.10
CA SER A 28 -19.31 21.18 -17.96
C SER A 28 -19.12 20.17 -19.09
N GLU A 29 -19.12 20.67 -20.30
CA GLU A 29 -18.88 19.91 -21.53
C GLU A 29 -17.70 18.95 -21.36
N PRO A 30 -17.77 17.74 -21.93
CA PRO A 30 -16.67 16.78 -21.92
C PRO A 30 -15.43 17.41 -22.54
N VAL A 31 -14.25 17.04 -22.03
CA VAL A 31 -12.96 17.61 -22.51
C VAL A 31 -12.69 17.20 -23.96
N TYR A 32 -13.16 16.02 -24.33
CA TYR A 32 -12.95 15.41 -25.64
C TYR A 32 -14.26 15.11 -26.33
N GLU A 33 -14.24 15.20 -27.67
CA GLU A 33 -15.31 14.69 -28.51
C GLU A 33 -15.21 13.15 -28.64
N LEU A 34 -16.34 12.45 -28.72
CA LEU A 34 -16.36 10.98 -28.75
C LEU A 34 -15.58 10.39 -29.91
N GLY A 35 -15.73 10.91 -31.13
CA GLY A 35 -14.98 10.43 -32.30
C GLY A 35 -13.46 10.58 -32.17
N PHE A 36 -13.02 11.71 -31.61
CA PHE A 36 -11.60 11.92 -31.31
C PHE A 36 -11.10 10.91 -30.26
N GLN A 37 -11.86 10.71 -29.19
CA GLN A 37 -11.51 9.81 -28.10
C GLN A 37 -11.43 8.35 -28.58
N ILE A 38 -12.40 7.89 -29.39
CA ILE A 38 -12.41 6.55 -29.98
C ILE A 38 -11.13 6.32 -30.80
N ASN A 39 -10.77 7.25 -31.69
CA ASN A 39 -9.58 7.12 -32.53
C ASN A 39 -8.30 7.05 -31.69
N ARG A 40 -8.22 7.87 -30.65
CA ARG A 40 -7.07 7.90 -29.73
C ARG A 40 -6.92 6.59 -28.94
N PHE A 41 -8.03 6.09 -28.37
CA PHE A 41 -8.02 4.85 -27.60
C PHE A 41 -7.86 3.60 -28.46
N ARG A 42 -8.31 3.63 -29.70
CA ARG A 42 -8.05 2.56 -30.67
C ARG A 42 -6.53 2.37 -30.88
N ASN A 43 -5.78 3.47 -30.94
CA ASN A 43 -4.31 3.40 -31.03
C ASN A 43 -3.67 2.85 -29.75
N TYR A 44 -4.14 3.26 -28.55
CA TYR A 44 -3.65 2.69 -27.29
C TYR A 44 -3.93 1.18 -27.20
N PHE A 45 -5.14 0.76 -27.54
CA PHE A 45 -5.48 -0.67 -27.49
C PHE A 45 -4.78 -1.49 -28.55
N LYS A 46 -4.51 -0.93 -29.72
CA LYS A 46 -3.65 -1.58 -30.72
C LYS A 46 -2.25 -1.82 -30.17
N GLU A 47 -1.62 -0.80 -29.58
CA GLU A 47 -0.30 -0.92 -28.96
C GLU A 47 -0.29 -1.94 -27.80
N ILE A 48 -1.34 -1.94 -26.98
CA ILE A 48 -1.52 -2.92 -25.89
C ILE A 48 -1.66 -4.33 -26.47
N SER A 49 -2.44 -4.54 -27.52
CA SER A 49 -2.63 -5.83 -28.20
C SER A 49 -1.31 -6.38 -28.73
N GLU A 50 -0.54 -5.56 -29.47
CA GLU A 50 0.78 -5.93 -30.00
C GLU A 50 1.76 -6.36 -28.87
N LYS A 51 1.74 -5.64 -27.76
CA LYS A 51 2.56 -6.01 -26.59
C LYS A 51 2.08 -7.28 -25.91
N LEU A 52 0.76 -7.51 -25.81
CA LEU A 52 0.19 -8.71 -25.24
C LEU A 52 0.50 -9.95 -26.08
N ASP A 53 0.56 -9.84 -27.40
CA ASP A 53 0.94 -10.94 -28.30
C ASP A 53 2.36 -11.46 -28.02
N ALA A 54 3.25 -10.57 -27.55
CA ALA A 54 4.62 -10.92 -27.21
C ALA A 54 4.78 -11.52 -25.80
N ILE A 55 3.74 -11.48 -24.96
CA ILE A 55 3.78 -12.03 -23.59
C ILE A 55 3.51 -13.54 -23.62
N PRO A 56 4.38 -14.38 -23.06
CA PRO A 56 4.13 -15.82 -22.91
C PRO A 56 2.89 -16.11 -22.07
N ASP A 57 2.17 -17.19 -22.38
CA ASP A 57 0.95 -17.59 -21.64
C ASP A 57 1.24 -17.84 -20.14
N GLU A 58 2.42 -18.38 -19.83
CA GLU A 58 2.86 -18.63 -18.46
C GLU A 58 3.00 -17.35 -17.61
N SER A 59 3.20 -16.19 -18.25
CA SER A 59 3.24 -14.89 -17.57
C SER A 59 1.86 -14.32 -17.28
N LEU A 60 0.80 -14.97 -17.76
CA LEU A 60 -0.58 -14.54 -17.55
C LEU A 60 -1.22 -15.29 -16.40
N ALA A 61 -1.75 -14.55 -15.44
CA ALA A 61 -2.46 -15.13 -14.30
C ALA A 61 -3.79 -15.78 -14.76
N ASP A 62 -3.79 -17.08 -14.97
CA ASP A 62 -4.94 -17.81 -15.53
C ASP A 62 -5.47 -17.18 -16.86
N GLY A 63 -4.55 -16.83 -17.77
CA GLY A 63 -4.85 -16.17 -19.03
C GLY A 63 -5.34 -14.72 -18.92
N ASN A 64 -5.28 -14.11 -17.72
CA ASN A 64 -5.65 -12.73 -17.52
C ASN A 64 -4.42 -11.81 -17.54
N ALA A 65 -4.55 -10.68 -18.22
CA ALA A 65 -3.59 -9.59 -18.18
C ALA A 65 -4.15 -8.42 -17.35
N VAL A 66 -3.26 -7.53 -16.93
CA VAL A 66 -3.60 -6.29 -16.23
C VAL A 66 -3.21 -5.11 -17.11
N ILE A 67 -4.17 -4.25 -17.39
CA ILE A 67 -3.94 -2.97 -18.07
C ILE A 67 -4.12 -1.81 -17.09
N GLY A 68 -3.49 -0.69 -17.40
CA GLY A 68 -3.67 0.58 -16.70
C GLY A 68 -4.51 1.54 -17.51
N VAL A 69 -5.51 2.15 -16.88
CA VAL A 69 -6.28 3.24 -17.45
C VAL A 69 -6.14 4.45 -16.56
N ILE A 70 -5.78 5.60 -17.15
CA ILE A 70 -5.59 6.84 -16.41
C ILE A 70 -6.78 7.75 -16.70
N LEU A 71 -7.37 8.27 -15.63
CA LEU A 71 -8.45 9.25 -15.75
C LEU A 71 -7.88 10.62 -16.15
N HIS A 72 -8.66 11.43 -16.84
CA HIS A 72 -8.32 12.83 -17.05
C HIS A 72 -8.35 13.60 -15.72
N PRO A 73 -7.44 14.54 -15.43
CA PRO A 73 -7.36 15.28 -14.16
C PRO A 73 -8.64 16.03 -13.75
N LYS A 74 -9.54 16.27 -14.67
CA LYS A 74 -10.89 16.81 -14.40
C LYS A 74 -11.77 15.83 -13.63
N TYR A 75 -11.54 14.51 -13.75
CA TYR A 75 -12.45 13.45 -13.30
C TYR A 75 -11.82 12.57 -12.20
N ILE A 76 -11.14 13.18 -11.22
CA ILE A 76 -10.49 12.47 -10.11
C ILE A 76 -11.41 12.23 -8.91
N SER A 77 -12.62 12.77 -8.92
CA SER A 77 -13.57 12.56 -7.83
C SER A 77 -14.09 11.12 -7.81
N ARG A 78 -14.50 10.65 -6.64
CA ARG A 78 -15.03 9.29 -6.47
C ARG A 78 -16.29 9.05 -7.31
N SER A 79 -17.09 10.08 -7.53
CA SER A 79 -18.30 10.04 -8.37
C SER A 79 -18.00 9.92 -9.87
N ALA A 80 -16.77 10.17 -10.29
CA ALA A 80 -16.36 10.07 -11.68
C ALA A 80 -15.83 8.68 -12.07
N PHE A 81 -15.86 7.70 -11.15
CA PHE A 81 -15.40 6.34 -11.43
C PHE A 81 -16.21 5.70 -12.56
N PRO A 82 -15.58 5.20 -13.65
CA PRO A 82 -16.27 4.73 -14.85
C PRO A 82 -16.75 3.26 -14.71
N GLU A 83 -17.61 3.00 -13.71
CA GLU A 83 -18.06 1.64 -13.40
C GLU A 83 -18.84 1.00 -14.53
N GLY A 84 -19.71 1.77 -15.18
CA GLY A 84 -20.52 1.30 -16.32
C GLY A 84 -19.64 0.83 -17.46
N LEU A 85 -18.62 1.60 -17.83
CA LEU A 85 -17.67 1.25 -18.89
C LEU A 85 -16.87 -0.02 -18.54
N ILE A 86 -16.34 -0.10 -17.32
CA ILE A 86 -15.53 -1.25 -16.87
C ILE A 86 -16.35 -2.55 -17.00
N ASN A 87 -17.60 -2.53 -16.53
CA ASN A 87 -18.51 -3.68 -16.59
C ASN A 87 -18.86 -4.04 -18.02
N GLN A 88 -19.22 -3.07 -18.87
CA GLN A 88 -19.57 -3.28 -20.27
C GLN A 88 -18.42 -3.87 -21.09
N LEU A 89 -17.20 -3.44 -20.81
CA LEU A 89 -16.01 -3.97 -21.47
C LEU A 89 -15.56 -5.35 -20.93
N ASN A 90 -16.29 -5.91 -19.96
CA ASN A 90 -15.95 -7.19 -19.33
C ASN A 90 -14.58 -7.17 -18.63
N LEU A 91 -14.23 -6.03 -18.04
CA LEU A 91 -13.01 -5.85 -17.28
C LEU A 91 -13.31 -5.88 -15.78
N ARG A 92 -12.31 -6.22 -14.99
CA ARG A 92 -12.40 -6.23 -13.54
C ARG A 92 -11.48 -5.16 -12.92
N PHE A 93 -12.03 -4.35 -12.06
CA PHE A 93 -11.25 -3.38 -11.28
C PHE A 93 -10.46 -4.07 -10.17
N LEU A 94 -9.14 -3.87 -10.15
CA LEU A 94 -8.21 -4.45 -9.17
C LEU A 94 -7.74 -3.44 -8.12
N GLY A 95 -7.94 -2.16 -8.36
CA GLY A 95 -7.49 -1.10 -7.48
C GLY A 95 -6.97 0.11 -8.25
N SER A 96 -6.52 1.12 -7.52
CA SER A 96 -6.02 2.35 -8.10
C SER A 96 -4.80 2.90 -7.36
N ARG A 97 -4.14 3.87 -7.98
CA ARG A 97 -3.13 4.71 -7.34
C ARG A 97 -3.22 6.14 -7.86
N SER A 98 -2.76 7.07 -7.06
CA SER A 98 -2.52 8.42 -7.54
C SER A 98 -1.37 8.43 -8.56
N THR A 99 -1.51 9.26 -9.58
CA THR A 99 -0.47 9.49 -10.58
C THR A 99 -0.50 10.94 -11.02
N LYS A 100 0.57 11.42 -11.62
CA LYS A 100 0.58 12.70 -12.34
C LYS A 100 0.57 12.40 -13.83
N ILE A 101 -0.17 13.18 -14.59
CA ILE A 101 -0.22 13.11 -16.05
C ILE A 101 -0.39 14.50 -16.62
N ARG A 102 0.27 14.76 -17.74
CA ARG A 102 0.00 15.92 -18.57
C ARG A 102 -1.04 15.50 -19.61
N PRO A 103 -2.30 15.92 -19.49
CA PRO A 103 -3.34 15.56 -20.44
C PRO A 103 -3.13 16.31 -21.75
N GLU A 104 -3.71 15.83 -22.83
CA GLU A 104 -3.60 16.48 -24.13
C GLU A 104 -4.34 17.81 -24.20
N LYS A 105 -5.48 17.91 -23.48
CA LYS A 105 -6.30 19.13 -23.39
C LYS A 105 -6.84 19.33 -21.98
N GLY A 106 -7.24 20.55 -21.68
CA GLY A 106 -7.99 20.89 -20.45
C GLY A 106 -7.10 21.01 -19.22
N LYS A 107 -7.66 20.70 -18.04
CA LYS A 107 -7.00 20.91 -16.76
C LYS A 107 -5.66 20.15 -16.67
N GLY A 108 -4.56 20.87 -16.51
CA GLY A 108 -3.21 20.33 -16.37
C GLY A 108 -2.42 20.19 -17.66
N SER A 109 -2.98 20.56 -18.83
CA SER A 109 -2.25 20.52 -20.11
C SER A 109 -1.04 21.46 -20.17
N ASP A 110 -1.13 22.58 -19.45
CA ASP A 110 -0.11 23.63 -19.42
C ASP A 110 0.83 23.53 -18.20
N GLU A 111 0.64 22.55 -17.34
CA GLU A 111 1.47 22.32 -16.16
C GLU A 111 2.71 21.48 -16.53
N ASP A 112 3.93 21.99 -16.30
CA ASP A 112 5.17 21.28 -16.64
C ASP A 112 5.29 19.92 -15.94
N ASP A 113 4.89 19.84 -14.65
CA ASP A 113 4.90 18.60 -13.84
C ASP A 113 3.65 17.71 -14.04
N GLY A 114 2.71 18.15 -14.87
CA GLY A 114 1.41 17.53 -15.04
C GLY A 114 0.50 17.68 -13.81
N ALA A 115 -0.78 17.37 -13.98
CA ALA A 115 -1.79 17.43 -12.95
C ALA A 115 -2.00 16.07 -12.27
N LEU A 116 -2.48 16.12 -11.01
CA LEU A 116 -2.85 14.93 -10.26
C LEU A 116 -4.01 14.20 -10.96
N SER A 117 -3.86 12.89 -11.09
CA SER A 117 -4.88 12.01 -11.65
C SER A 117 -4.90 10.65 -10.95
N THR A 118 -5.75 9.75 -11.43
CA THR A 118 -5.92 8.40 -10.91
C THR A 118 -5.58 7.37 -11.98
N PHE A 119 -4.69 6.46 -11.64
CA PHE A 119 -4.35 5.29 -12.43
C PHE A 119 -5.20 4.11 -11.92
N LEU A 120 -6.06 3.56 -12.77
CA LEU A 120 -6.91 2.40 -12.49
C LEU A 120 -6.22 1.15 -13.03
N PHE A 121 -6.17 0.08 -12.23
CA PHE A 121 -5.72 -1.23 -12.66
C PHE A 121 -6.94 -2.08 -12.99
N LEU A 122 -7.00 -2.55 -14.23
CA LEU A 122 -8.10 -3.35 -14.76
C LEU A 122 -7.56 -4.68 -15.28
N SER A 123 -8.21 -5.79 -14.97
CA SER A 123 -7.84 -7.08 -15.52
C SER A 123 -8.94 -7.63 -16.43
N GLY A 124 -8.52 -8.42 -17.39
CA GLY A 124 -9.39 -9.17 -18.29
C GLY A 124 -8.61 -10.29 -18.96
N LYS A 125 -9.33 -11.24 -19.57
CA LYS A 125 -8.72 -12.24 -20.42
C LYS A 125 -7.97 -11.57 -21.58
N ARG A 126 -6.88 -12.17 -22.05
CA ARG A 126 -6.07 -11.66 -23.18
C ARG A 126 -6.97 -11.28 -24.36
N GLU A 127 -7.84 -12.17 -24.77
CA GLU A 127 -8.74 -11.96 -25.92
C GLU A 127 -9.72 -10.81 -25.69
N THR A 128 -10.20 -10.66 -24.46
CA THR A 128 -11.07 -9.53 -24.09
C THR A 128 -10.36 -8.20 -24.25
N ILE A 129 -9.09 -8.12 -23.79
CA ILE A 129 -8.30 -6.88 -23.88
C ILE A 129 -7.95 -6.57 -25.33
N GLN A 130 -7.59 -7.57 -26.11
CA GLN A 130 -7.29 -7.42 -27.55
C GLN A 130 -8.50 -6.92 -28.35
N ALA A 131 -9.71 -7.32 -27.98
CA ALA A 131 -10.94 -6.86 -28.62
C ALA A 131 -11.39 -5.45 -28.18
N LEU A 132 -10.72 -4.78 -27.22
CA LEU A 132 -11.19 -3.48 -26.71
C LEU A 132 -11.24 -2.41 -27.80
N GLY A 133 -10.28 -2.40 -28.74
CA GLY A 133 -10.23 -1.43 -29.84
C GLY A 133 -11.47 -1.49 -30.74
N GLU A 134 -12.05 -2.67 -30.94
CA GLU A 134 -13.30 -2.85 -31.68
C GLU A 134 -14.50 -2.44 -30.83
N LYS A 135 -14.58 -2.96 -29.61
CA LYS A 135 -15.71 -2.69 -28.70
C LYS A 135 -15.93 -1.20 -28.42
N ILE A 136 -14.88 -0.41 -28.23
CA ILE A 136 -15.04 1.03 -27.99
C ILE A 136 -15.56 1.75 -29.22
N SER A 137 -15.43 1.18 -30.41
CA SER A 137 -15.90 1.77 -31.66
C SER A 137 -17.44 1.68 -31.80
N GLU A 138 -18.07 0.84 -31.00
CA GLU A 138 -19.53 0.65 -30.92
C GLU A 138 -20.19 1.62 -29.94
N ILE A 139 -19.41 2.45 -29.21
CA ILE A 139 -19.94 3.41 -28.25
C ILE A 139 -20.70 4.51 -29.00
N GLU A 140 -21.98 4.65 -28.67
CA GLU A 140 -22.83 5.69 -29.25
C GLU A 140 -22.80 6.99 -28.43
N ASN A 141 -22.98 8.12 -29.13
CA ASN A 141 -23.07 9.43 -28.50
C ASN A 141 -24.26 9.51 -27.51
N ASN A 142 -24.11 10.38 -26.50
CA ASN A 142 -25.14 10.68 -25.51
C ASN A 142 -25.62 9.45 -24.70
N THR A 143 -24.75 8.48 -24.50
CA THR A 143 -24.97 7.35 -23.61
C THR A 143 -24.14 7.49 -22.34
N ALA A 144 -24.60 6.88 -21.24
CA ALA A 144 -23.81 6.80 -19.99
C ALA A 144 -22.43 6.14 -20.22
N LEU A 145 -22.35 5.24 -21.20
CA LEU A 145 -21.11 4.59 -21.60
C LEU A 145 -20.14 5.58 -22.25
N ALA A 146 -20.63 6.46 -23.12
CA ALA A 146 -19.85 7.53 -23.72
C ALA A 146 -19.36 8.52 -22.67
N GLU A 147 -20.21 8.90 -21.70
CA GLU A 147 -19.82 9.75 -20.60
C GLU A 147 -18.67 9.15 -19.76
N ASP A 148 -18.75 7.86 -19.44
CA ASP A 148 -17.67 7.16 -18.74
C ASP A 148 -16.39 7.10 -19.59
N PHE A 149 -16.51 6.83 -20.87
CA PHE A 149 -15.38 6.73 -21.79
C PHE A 149 -14.67 8.06 -21.98
N LEU A 150 -15.40 9.15 -22.03
CA LEU A 150 -14.86 10.52 -22.17
C LEU A 150 -14.08 11.02 -20.93
N LYS A 151 -14.20 10.31 -19.79
CA LYS A 151 -13.41 10.58 -18.58
C LYS A 151 -11.98 10.05 -18.65
N LEU A 152 -11.68 9.18 -19.63
CA LEU A 152 -10.38 8.53 -19.73
C LEU A 152 -9.35 9.44 -20.41
N GLU A 153 -8.11 9.35 -19.98
CA GLU A 153 -6.99 10.09 -20.58
C GLU A 153 -6.05 9.19 -21.36
N LYS A 154 -5.72 8.02 -20.81
CA LYS A 154 -4.74 7.12 -21.42
C LYS A 154 -4.99 5.67 -21.02
N ALA A 155 -4.64 4.74 -21.91
CA ALA A 155 -4.53 3.33 -21.59
C ALA A 155 -3.12 2.83 -21.84
N VAL A 156 -2.60 1.94 -20.98
CA VAL A 156 -1.25 1.38 -21.09
C VAL A 156 -1.23 -0.08 -20.61
N LEU A 157 -0.31 -0.86 -21.14
CA LEU A 157 0.10 -2.13 -20.54
C LEU A 157 1.27 -1.86 -19.60
N PRO A 158 1.16 -2.05 -18.26
CA PRO A 158 2.26 -1.78 -17.36
C PRO A 158 3.47 -2.67 -17.64
N GLY A 159 4.60 -2.07 -17.99
CA GLY A 159 5.86 -2.78 -18.21
C GLY A 159 6.68 -2.91 -16.93
N ARG A 160 7.83 -3.61 -17.01
CA ARG A 160 8.76 -3.86 -15.91
C ARG A 160 9.11 -2.60 -15.12
N SER A 161 9.46 -1.50 -15.79
CA SER A 161 9.83 -0.23 -15.15
C SER A 161 8.72 0.41 -14.30
N GLN A 162 7.47 0.06 -14.55
CA GLN A 162 6.33 0.53 -13.76
C GLN A 162 5.98 -0.38 -12.58
N LYS A 163 6.50 -1.61 -12.60
CA LYS A 163 6.31 -2.64 -11.58
C LYS A 163 7.50 -2.75 -10.61
N ILE A 164 8.69 -2.31 -11.02
CA ILE A 164 9.92 -2.37 -10.23
C ILE A 164 10.16 -1.01 -9.59
N ALA A 165 10.37 -0.98 -8.27
CA ALA A 165 10.65 0.23 -7.52
C ALA A 165 11.90 0.06 -6.66
N GLY A 166 12.86 0.98 -6.78
CA GLY A 166 14.13 0.94 -6.08
C GLY A 166 15.24 0.27 -6.90
N GLU A 167 16.42 0.18 -6.28
CA GLU A 167 17.60 -0.44 -6.87
C GLU A 167 17.84 -1.82 -6.25
N PHE A 168 18.23 -2.77 -7.07
CA PHE A 168 18.48 -4.15 -6.68
C PHE A 168 19.94 -4.51 -6.91
N SER A 169 20.49 -5.33 -6.01
CA SER A 169 21.81 -5.94 -6.17
C SER A 169 21.78 -7.01 -7.25
N GLU A 170 22.92 -7.26 -7.87
CA GLU A 170 23.10 -8.43 -8.75
C GLU A 170 23.06 -9.76 -7.95
N THR A 171 23.33 -9.70 -6.63
CA THR A 171 23.22 -10.87 -5.76
C THR A 171 21.86 -10.96 -5.12
N SER A 172 21.41 -12.18 -4.84
CA SER A 172 20.12 -12.44 -4.21
C SER A 172 19.98 -11.72 -2.87
N GLU A 173 19.00 -10.84 -2.76
CA GLU A 173 18.68 -10.06 -1.56
C GLU A 173 17.20 -10.20 -1.18
N PRO A 174 16.82 -9.82 0.06
CA PRO A 174 15.41 -9.79 0.43
C PRO A 174 14.63 -8.72 -0.35
N VAL A 175 13.53 -9.16 -0.97
CA VAL A 175 12.62 -8.32 -1.74
C VAL A 175 11.18 -8.51 -1.28
N GLU A 176 10.32 -7.54 -1.51
CA GLU A 176 8.89 -7.65 -1.31
C GLU A 176 8.19 -7.66 -2.66
N VAL A 177 7.47 -8.73 -2.93
CA VAL A 177 6.62 -8.89 -4.11
C VAL A 177 5.19 -8.56 -3.73
N VAL A 178 4.57 -7.63 -4.45
CA VAL A 178 3.18 -7.23 -4.25
C VAL A 178 2.36 -7.61 -5.46
N LEU A 179 1.31 -8.38 -5.25
CA LEU A 179 0.40 -8.82 -6.30
C LEU A 179 -0.99 -8.19 -6.12
N HIS A 180 -1.69 -7.99 -7.23
CA HIS A 180 -3.12 -7.75 -7.18
C HIS A 180 -3.81 -9.02 -6.67
N PHE A 181 -4.67 -8.88 -5.68
CA PHE A 181 -5.34 -10.01 -5.05
C PHE A 181 -6.79 -9.67 -4.72
N ASP A 182 -7.70 -10.55 -5.09
CA ASP A 182 -9.12 -10.41 -4.76
C ASP A 182 -9.61 -11.71 -4.11
N SER A 183 -9.63 -11.70 -2.79
CA SER A 183 -10.10 -12.85 -1.98
C SER A 183 -11.57 -13.21 -2.22
N ALA A 184 -12.38 -12.29 -2.76
CA ALA A 184 -13.80 -12.51 -3.02
C ALA A 184 -14.08 -13.34 -4.29
N LYS A 185 -13.09 -13.49 -5.16
CA LYS A 185 -13.21 -14.18 -6.45
C LYS A 185 -12.06 -15.16 -6.61
N ASP A 186 -12.22 -16.30 -6.03
CA ASP A 186 -11.43 -17.54 -6.21
C ASP A 186 -10.35 -17.44 -7.30
N MET A 187 -9.26 -16.68 -7.02
CA MET A 187 -8.21 -16.43 -7.99
C MET A 187 -7.28 -17.64 -8.03
N LYS A 188 -7.51 -18.48 -9.04
CA LYS A 188 -6.74 -19.71 -9.29
C LYS A 188 -5.32 -19.47 -9.80
N TRP A 189 -4.84 -18.22 -9.79
CA TRP A 189 -3.53 -17.87 -10.33
C TRP A 189 -2.36 -18.17 -9.39
N GLU A 190 -2.61 -18.41 -8.11
CA GLU A 190 -1.54 -18.60 -7.11
C GLU A 190 -0.58 -19.76 -7.47
N PRO A 191 -1.05 -20.94 -7.89
CA PRO A 191 -0.16 -22.01 -8.35
C PRO A 191 0.69 -21.59 -9.55
N SER A 192 0.10 -20.94 -10.54
CA SER A 192 0.82 -20.47 -11.74
C SER A 192 1.88 -19.43 -11.40
N PHE A 193 1.60 -18.56 -10.41
CA PHE A 193 2.59 -17.59 -9.93
C PHE A 193 3.75 -18.25 -9.21
N ILE A 194 3.49 -19.25 -8.36
CA ILE A 194 4.54 -19.98 -7.65
C ILE A 194 5.44 -20.69 -8.67
N GLU A 195 4.86 -21.41 -9.63
CA GLU A 195 5.60 -22.07 -10.69
C GLU A 195 6.43 -21.09 -11.53
N PHE A 196 5.85 -19.93 -11.85
CA PHE A 196 6.56 -18.88 -12.58
C PHE A 196 7.74 -18.31 -11.78
N ALA A 197 7.56 -18.08 -10.49
CA ALA A 197 8.62 -17.59 -9.61
C ALA A 197 9.76 -18.61 -9.44
N GLU A 198 9.42 -19.89 -9.26
CA GLU A 198 10.40 -20.99 -9.18
C GLU A 198 11.23 -21.13 -10.46
N LYS A 199 10.58 -21.01 -11.62
CA LYS A 199 11.24 -21.02 -12.93
C LYS A 199 12.28 -19.91 -13.07
N HIS A 200 12.03 -18.76 -12.47
CA HIS A 200 12.93 -17.60 -12.48
C HIS A 200 13.81 -17.49 -11.22
N ASN A 201 14.00 -18.59 -10.48
CA ASN A 201 14.87 -18.68 -9.30
C ASN A 201 14.54 -17.68 -8.18
N ILE A 202 13.29 -17.30 -8.04
CA ILE A 202 12.82 -16.47 -6.93
C ILE A 202 12.34 -17.38 -5.78
N ASP A 203 12.95 -17.22 -4.61
CA ASP A 203 12.55 -17.91 -3.39
C ASP A 203 11.43 -17.15 -2.69
N LEU A 204 10.19 -17.67 -2.76
CA LEU A 204 8.99 -17.06 -2.18
C LEU A 204 8.75 -17.56 -0.74
N SER A 205 8.57 -16.67 0.20
CA SER A 205 8.16 -16.98 1.58
C SER A 205 6.63 -16.92 1.74
N MET A 206 5.90 -17.84 1.10
CA MET A 206 4.42 -17.85 1.09
C MET A 206 3.82 -17.92 2.51
N SER A 207 4.45 -18.64 3.44
CA SER A 207 4.00 -18.72 4.84
C SER A 207 4.05 -17.39 5.60
N ARG A 208 4.76 -16.40 5.08
CA ARG A 208 4.88 -15.04 5.62
C ARG A 208 4.12 -14.01 4.81
N SER A 209 3.36 -14.46 3.81
CA SER A 209 2.53 -13.56 3.01
C SER A 209 1.39 -13.01 3.85
N TYR A 210 0.94 -11.81 3.52
CA TYR A 210 -0.26 -11.24 4.13
C TYR A 210 -1.07 -10.45 3.11
N GLN A 211 -2.37 -10.37 3.34
CA GLN A 211 -3.32 -9.69 2.47
C GLN A 211 -3.77 -8.37 3.08
N SER A 212 -3.82 -7.34 2.28
CA SER A 212 -4.39 -6.05 2.68
C SER A 212 -4.96 -5.31 1.48
N ARG A 213 -6.21 -4.87 1.60
CA ARG A 213 -6.88 -3.96 0.64
C ARG A 213 -6.75 -4.35 -0.83
N GLY A 214 -6.98 -5.62 -1.15
CA GLY A 214 -6.90 -6.10 -2.54
C GLY A 214 -5.48 -6.33 -3.05
N LEU A 215 -4.51 -6.43 -2.16
CA LEU A 215 -3.12 -6.76 -2.45
C LEU A 215 -2.65 -7.92 -1.60
N LEU A 216 -1.77 -8.74 -2.17
CA LEU A 216 -1.04 -9.80 -1.49
C LEU A 216 0.44 -9.41 -1.46
N PHE A 217 1.01 -9.36 -0.26
CA PHE A 217 2.42 -9.04 -0.01
C PHE A 217 3.16 -10.31 0.31
N ILE A 218 4.22 -10.60 -0.43
CA ILE A 218 5.01 -11.83 -0.28
C ILE A 218 6.48 -11.45 -0.09
N PRO A 219 7.08 -11.77 1.06
CA PRO A 219 8.51 -11.70 1.21
C PRO A 219 9.18 -12.73 0.28
N ALA A 220 10.23 -12.33 -0.42
CA ALA A 220 10.94 -13.17 -1.35
C ALA A 220 12.45 -12.89 -1.33
N ARG A 221 13.23 -13.66 -2.06
CA ARG A 221 14.65 -13.40 -2.32
C ARG A 221 14.93 -13.57 -3.81
N GLY A 222 15.70 -12.62 -4.35
CA GLY A 222 16.13 -12.64 -5.74
C GLY A 222 17.13 -11.52 -6.00
N GLY A 223 17.91 -11.64 -7.05
CA GLY A 223 18.77 -10.60 -7.57
C GLY A 223 18.05 -9.78 -8.65
N ARG A 224 18.80 -8.85 -9.24
CA ARG A 224 18.25 -7.91 -10.23
C ARG A 224 17.62 -8.61 -11.43
N SER A 225 18.35 -9.58 -12.03
CA SER A 225 17.89 -10.29 -13.23
C SER A 225 16.59 -11.04 -12.96
N GLU A 226 16.54 -11.80 -11.85
CA GLU A 226 15.39 -12.59 -11.46
C GLU A 226 14.16 -11.71 -11.16
N VAL A 227 14.36 -10.54 -10.52
CA VAL A 227 13.32 -9.55 -10.27
C VAL A 227 12.77 -8.95 -11.55
N GLU A 228 13.65 -8.64 -12.52
CA GLU A 228 13.24 -8.13 -13.83
C GLU A 228 12.39 -9.15 -14.60
N GLU A 229 12.75 -10.42 -14.56
CA GLU A 229 11.99 -11.52 -15.19
C GLU A 229 10.67 -11.77 -14.46
N LEU A 230 10.67 -11.79 -13.12
CA LEU A 230 9.46 -11.96 -12.34
C LEU A 230 8.44 -10.84 -12.62
N ALA A 231 8.89 -9.62 -12.89
CA ALA A 231 8.02 -8.49 -13.20
C ALA A 231 7.17 -8.67 -14.47
N ASP A 232 7.48 -9.64 -15.32
CA ASP A 232 6.66 -9.98 -16.48
C ASP A 232 5.35 -10.67 -16.10
N PHE A 233 5.25 -11.26 -14.91
CA PHE A 233 3.99 -11.84 -14.48
C PHE A 233 2.90 -10.78 -14.36
N SER A 234 1.76 -11.03 -15.01
CA SER A 234 0.73 -10.01 -15.28
C SER A 234 0.14 -9.37 -14.02
N PHE A 235 -0.04 -10.13 -12.95
CA PHE A 235 -0.64 -9.65 -11.69
C PHE A 235 0.36 -9.01 -10.72
N ILE A 236 1.64 -8.93 -11.07
CA ILE A 236 2.59 -8.14 -10.27
C ILE A 236 2.17 -6.67 -10.28
N ARG A 237 1.92 -6.17 -9.07
CA ARG A 237 1.62 -4.77 -8.80
C ARG A 237 2.89 -3.96 -8.60
N MET A 238 3.85 -4.54 -7.87
CA MET A 238 5.13 -3.92 -7.55
C MET A 238 6.11 -4.96 -7.00
N ILE A 239 7.39 -4.80 -7.31
CA ILE A 239 8.49 -5.47 -6.63
C ILE A 239 9.41 -4.38 -6.10
N ARG A 240 9.84 -4.49 -4.85
CA ARG A 240 10.74 -3.52 -4.22
C ARG A 240 11.70 -4.21 -3.27
N PRO A 241 12.89 -3.64 -2.99
CA PRO A 241 13.75 -4.13 -1.93
C PRO A 241 12.97 -4.17 -0.61
N MET A 242 13.18 -5.20 0.18
CA MET A 242 12.56 -5.30 1.51
C MET A 242 12.94 -4.08 2.34
N PRO A 243 11.98 -3.35 2.91
CA PRO A 243 12.29 -2.21 3.77
C PRO A 243 13.20 -2.65 4.93
N LYS A 244 14.37 -2.03 5.03
CA LYS A 244 15.26 -2.24 6.17
C LYS A 244 14.85 -1.29 7.29
N LEU A 245 14.65 -1.82 8.49
CA LEU A 245 14.52 -0.98 9.66
C LEU A 245 15.84 -0.22 9.81
N ARG A 246 15.78 1.09 9.70
CA ARG A 246 16.94 1.93 10.05
C ARG A 246 17.02 1.99 11.55
N THR A 247 18.16 1.57 12.10
CA THR A 247 18.52 1.97 13.46
C THR A 247 18.73 3.47 13.42
N ILE A 248 17.86 4.22 14.05
CA ILE A 248 18.15 5.61 14.38
C ILE A 248 19.22 5.48 15.44
N ASP A 249 20.46 5.97 15.16
CA ASP A 249 21.46 6.13 16.20
C ASP A 249 20.76 6.88 17.33
N ALA A 250 20.69 6.20 18.49
CA ALA A 250 20.00 6.80 19.63
C ALA A 250 20.60 8.20 19.79
N PRO A 251 19.80 9.27 19.75
CA PRO A 251 20.33 10.62 19.91
C PRO A 251 21.21 10.57 21.15
N THR A 252 22.48 11.04 21.03
CA THR A 252 23.44 11.02 22.12
C THR A 252 22.70 11.58 23.31
N MET A 253 22.31 10.71 24.23
CA MET A 253 21.44 11.12 25.32
C MET A 253 22.13 12.29 25.98
N LEU A 254 21.57 13.48 25.83
CA LEU A 254 21.84 14.60 26.72
C LEU A 254 21.82 13.95 28.08
N LYS A 255 23.00 13.94 28.80
CA LYS A 255 23.20 13.25 30.07
C LYS A 255 21.95 13.44 30.90
N ALA A 256 21.04 12.43 30.85
CA ALA A 256 19.83 12.50 31.63
C ALA A 256 20.31 12.67 33.08
N GLN A 257 20.00 13.80 33.67
CA GLN A 257 20.19 13.93 35.09
C GLN A 257 19.46 12.74 35.69
N ARG A 258 20.17 11.83 36.33
CA ARG A 258 19.57 10.77 37.11
C ARG A 258 18.77 11.44 38.22
N PHE A 259 17.52 11.69 37.96
CA PHE A 259 16.58 11.93 39.04
C PHE A 259 16.41 10.57 39.73
N GLU A 260 16.89 10.44 40.93
CA GLU A 260 16.48 9.38 41.82
C GLU A 260 15.00 9.62 42.08
N SER A 261 14.15 9.04 41.18
CA SER A 261 12.71 9.11 41.33
C SER A 261 12.32 8.15 42.43
N THR A 262 11.79 8.65 43.53
CA THR A 262 11.10 7.87 44.57
C THR A 262 9.69 7.51 44.15
N ALA A 263 9.34 7.63 42.89
CA ALA A 263 8.03 7.32 42.38
C ALA A 263 7.71 5.82 42.53
N SER A 264 6.65 5.51 43.27
CA SER A 264 6.19 4.13 43.42
C SER A 264 5.42 3.70 42.14
N ILE A 265 5.73 2.49 41.71
CA ILE A 265 5.01 1.85 40.57
C ILE A 265 3.66 1.38 41.07
N PRO A 266 2.56 1.66 40.35
CA PRO A 266 1.21 1.21 40.75
C PRO A 266 1.12 -0.33 40.84
N ASN A 267 0.44 -0.83 41.84
CA ASN A 267 0.22 -2.27 42.03
C ASN A 267 -1.17 -2.72 41.55
N SER A 268 -1.60 -2.25 40.35
CA SER A 268 -2.91 -2.57 39.76
C SER A 268 -2.77 -2.81 38.26
N ASN A 269 -3.69 -3.57 37.67
CA ASN A 269 -3.73 -3.81 36.24
C ASN A 269 -4.01 -2.50 35.46
N SER A 270 -3.87 -2.50 34.14
CA SER A 270 -4.23 -1.34 33.29
C SER A 270 -5.71 -0.95 33.48
N LEU A 271 -6.03 0.31 33.17
CA LEU A 271 -7.41 0.81 33.27
C LEU A 271 -8.35 0.08 32.30
N ASP A 272 -7.85 -0.22 31.12
CA ASP A 272 -8.54 -1.03 30.11
C ASP A 272 -7.67 -2.24 29.76
N GLU A 273 -8.03 -3.40 30.26
CA GLU A 273 -7.30 -4.65 30.02
C GLU A 273 -7.53 -5.21 28.62
N SER A 274 -8.59 -4.78 27.95
CA SER A 274 -8.91 -5.19 26.58
C SER A 274 -8.10 -4.40 25.54
N PHE A 275 -7.58 -3.23 25.90
CA PHE A 275 -6.81 -2.38 25.02
C PHE A 275 -5.32 -2.69 25.12
N ARG A 276 -4.75 -3.18 24.01
CA ARG A 276 -3.33 -3.54 23.92
C ARG A 276 -2.66 -2.77 22.79
N VAL A 277 -1.44 -2.31 23.02
CA VAL A 277 -0.62 -1.59 22.02
C VAL A 277 0.64 -2.40 21.72
N ALA A 278 0.94 -2.58 20.45
CA ALA A 278 2.20 -3.19 20.01
C ALA A 278 3.31 -2.15 19.94
N ILE A 279 4.46 -2.44 20.57
CA ILE A 279 5.70 -1.69 20.44
C ILE A 279 6.73 -2.59 19.75
N PHE A 280 7.32 -2.12 18.67
CA PHE A 280 8.38 -2.81 17.93
C PHE A 280 9.69 -2.07 18.15
N ASP A 281 10.60 -2.62 18.98
CA ASP A 281 11.84 -1.95 19.42
C ASP A 281 12.95 -2.99 19.74
N GLY A 282 13.97 -2.57 20.46
CA GLY A 282 15.12 -3.39 20.82
C GLY A 282 14.90 -4.41 21.94
N GLY A 283 13.69 -4.55 22.44
CA GLY A 283 13.39 -5.44 23.57
C GLY A 283 13.42 -4.73 24.92
N LEU A 284 13.34 -5.53 25.99
CA LEU A 284 13.33 -5.05 27.36
C LEU A 284 14.42 -5.77 28.17
N PRO A 285 14.97 -5.13 29.23
CA PRO A 285 15.84 -5.84 30.16
C PRO A 285 15.10 -7.02 30.82
N PRO A 286 15.77 -8.13 31.13
CA PRO A 286 15.13 -9.28 31.78
C PRO A 286 14.41 -8.92 33.09
N GLU A 287 14.97 -7.99 33.85
CA GLU A 287 14.41 -7.50 35.13
C GLU A 287 13.82 -6.10 34.96
N HIS A 288 12.81 -5.97 34.11
CA HIS A 288 12.09 -4.69 34.00
C HIS A 288 10.89 -4.64 34.94
N PRO A 289 10.57 -3.45 35.48
CA PRO A 289 9.50 -3.32 36.50
C PRO A 289 8.07 -3.35 35.90
N TYR A 290 7.94 -3.53 34.59
CA TYR A 290 6.66 -3.36 33.87
C TYR A 290 5.92 -4.67 33.62
N GLY A 291 6.38 -5.82 34.14
CA GLY A 291 5.88 -7.14 33.81
C GLY A 291 4.37 -7.35 33.98
N ARG A 292 3.71 -6.51 34.79
CA ARG A 292 2.26 -6.54 34.96
C ARG A 292 1.49 -6.05 33.73
N TRP A 293 2.07 -5.13 32.96
CA TRP A 293 1.42 -4.46 31.82
C TRP A 293 2.07 -4.77 30.49
N VAL A 294 3.20 -5.48 30.51
CA VAL A 294 3.99 -5.73 29.30
C VAL A 294 4.19 -7.22 29.08
N ASN A 295 3.81 -7.67 27.91
CA ASN A 295 4.17 -8.96 27.38
C ASN A 295 5.36 -8.77 26.44
N HIS A 296 6.54 -9.27 26.83
CA HIS A 296 7.75 -9.19 26.02
C HIS A 296 7.82 -10.39 25.06
N ILE A 297 7.99 -10.14 23.78
CA ILE A 297 8.00 -11.13 22.71
C ILE A 297 9.32 -11.04 21.96
N ASP A 298 10.14 -12.07 22.13
CA ASP A 298 11.39 -12.22 21.36
C ASP A 298 11.11 -12.72 19.94
N PRO A 299 11.95 -12.37 18.96
CA PRO A 299 11.82 -12.84 17.59
C PRO A 299 11.99 -14.35 17.53
N PRO A 300 11.27 -15.05 16.63
CA PRO A 300 11.52 -16.46 16.35
C PRO A 300 12.98 -16.68 15.93
N LYS A 301 13.59 -17.83 16.29
CA LYS A 301 14.96 -18.20 15.91
C LYS A 301 15.19 -18.24 14.39
N SER A 302 14.11 -18.34 13.61
CA SER A 302 14.15 -18.30 12.14
C SER A 302 14.32 -16.89 11.55
N THR A 303 14.30 -15.84 12.38
CA THR A 303 14.57 -14.46 11.94
C THR A 303 16.07 -14.18 12.03
N ASN A 304 16.59 -13.36 11.13
CA ASN A 304 17.99 -12.91 11.17
C ASN A 304 18.21 -11.74 12.16
N ILE A 305 17.39 -11.66 13.21
CA ILE A 305 17.57 -10.68 14.29
C ILE A 305 18.59 -11.28 15.26
N GLY A 306 19.71 -10.59 15.43
CA GLY A 306 20.80 -11.00 16.33
C GLY A 306 20.43 -11.03 17.80
N ASP A 307 21.44 -11.22 18.65
CA ASP A 307 21.28 -11.15 20.10
C ASP A 307 20.89 -9.73 20.56
N PRO A 308 20.22 -9.59 21.72
CA PRO A 308 19.84 -8.28 22.24
C PRO A 308 21.04 -7.35 22.47
N ILE A 309 21.03 -6.18 21.86
CA ILE A 309 22.06 -5.14 22.05
C ILE A 309 21.62 -4.21 23.17
N LYS A 310 22.48 -4.02 24.17
CA LYS A 310 22.20 -3.24 25.40
C LYS A 310 21.59 -1.85 25.10
N ASN A 311 22.10 -1.14 24.10
CA ASN A 311 21.60 0.20 23.76
C ASN A 311 20.17 0.15 23.23
N PHE A 312 19.85 -0.85 22.42
CA PHE A 312 18.49 -1.04 21.88
C PHE A 312 17.52 -1.48 22.96
N VAL A 313 17.94 -2.38 23.84
CA VAL A 313 17.15 -2.82 25.00
C VAL A 313 16.84 -1.63 25.94
N ASN A 314 17.83 -0.76 26.22
CA ASN A 314 17.61 0.44 26.99
C ASN A 314 16.64 1.41 26.30
N HIS A 315 16.73 1.55 24.98
CA HIS A 315 15.79 2.37 24.20
C HIS A 315 14.37 1.81 24.30
N GLY A 316 14.19 0.51 24.09
CA GLY A 316 12.90 -0.14 24.22
C GLY A 316 12.27 0.02 25.60
N ALA A 317 13.08 -0.05 26.65
CA ALA A 317 12.62 0.22 28.02
C ALA A 317 12.13 1.68 28.21
N LEU A 318 12.85 2.65 27.66
CA LEU A 318 12.46 4.06 27.72
C LEU A 318 11.16 4.33 26.94
N VAL A 319 11.03 3.78 25.72
CA VAL A 319 9.81 3.91 24.89
C VAL A 319 8.62 3.30 25.61
N THR A 320 8.79 2.11 26.17
CA THR A 320 7.73 1.41 26.92
C THR A 320 7.34 2.20 28.17
N SER A 321 8.31 2.71 28.93
CA SER A 321 8.05 3.55 30.09
C SER A 321 7.29 4.82 29.73
N ALA A 322 7.73 5.50 28.67
CA ALA A 322 7.08 6.71 28.18
C ALA A 322 5.62 6.45 27.73
N PHE A 323 5.36 5.29 27.09
CA PHE A 323 4.01 4.91 26.71
C PHE A 323 3.11 4.63 27.92
N LEU A 324 3.62 3.87 28.90
CA LEU A 324 2.83 3.45 30.08
C LEU A 324 2.53 4.61 31.03
N PHE A 325 3.48 5.51 31.24
CA PHE A 325 3.43 6.51 32.30
C PHE A 325 3.51 7.96 31.80
N GLY A 326 3.81 8.16 30.53
CA GLY A 326 3.98 9.50 29.95
C GLY A 326 5.16 10.27 30.57
N HIS A 327 4.98 11.57 30.75
CA HIS A 327 5.97 12.40 31.42
C HIS A 327 5.91 12.19 32.93
N VAL A 328 6.94 11.55 33.48
CA VAL A 328 7.05 11.27 34.90
C VAL A 328 7.29 12.57 35.68
N ARG A 329 6.37 12.90 36.58
CA ARG A 329 6.53 13.98 37.56
C ARG A 329 6.96 13.43 38.92
N PRO A 330 7.61 14.24 39.77
CA PRO A 330 7.86 13.81 41.15
C PRO A 330 6.55 13.39 41.84
N GLY A 331 6.51 12.17 42.38
CA GLY A 331 5.34 11.63 43.06
C GLY A 331 5.04 10.20 42.59
N ASN A 332 3.85 9.74 42.83
CA ASN A 332 3.40 8.40 42.39
C ASN A 332 3.08 8.40 40.91
N LEU A 333 3.48 7.32 40.23
CA LEU A 333 3.07 7.06 38.85
C LEU A 333 1.58 6.75 38.78
N GLU A 334 0.91 7.27 37.79
CA GLU A 334 -0.49 6.94 37.53
C GLU A 334 -0.59 5.52 36.96
N ARG A 335 -1.71 4.86 37.22
CA ARG A 335 -2.04 3.56 36.66
C ARG A 335 -2.09 3.63 35.14
N PRO A 336 -1.35 2.76 34.40
CA PRO A 336 -1.40 2.75 32.95
C PRO A 336 -2.80 2.55 32.39
N TYR A 337 -3.10 3.20 31.27
CA TYR A 337 -4.39 3.05 30.61
C TYR A 337 -4.52 1.68 29.92
N ALA A 338 -3.48 1.24 29.22
CA ALA A 338 -3.47 0.05 28.38
C ALA A 338 -2.30 -0.86 28.71
N SER A 339 -2.34 -2.07 28.19
CA SER A 339 -1.22 -3.01 28.20
C SER A 339 -0.41 -2.95 26.92
N VAL A 340 0.82 -3.46 26.94
CA VAL A 340 1.77 -3.45 25.83
C VAL A 340 2.18 -4.86 25.45
N ASP A 341 2.16 -5.17 24.14
CA ASP A 341 2.90 -6.27 23.54
C ASP A 341 4.19 -5.70 22.96
N HIS A 342 5.32 -5.93 23.61
CA HIS A 342 6.62 -5.44 23.19
C HIS A 342 7.37 -6.49 22.37
N TYR A 343 7.48 -6.26 21.07
CA TYR A 343 8.18 -7.12 20.13
C TYR A 343 9.62 -6.64 19.96
N ARG A 344 10.60 -7.50 20.27
CA ARG A 344 11.99 -7.22 19.93
C ARG A 344 12.22 -7.45 18.44
N VAL A 345 12.60 -6.38 17.73
CA VAL A 345 12.84 -6.38 16.28
C VAL A 345 14.23 -5.88 15.90
N LEU A 346 15.04 -5.51 16.89
CA LEU A 346 16.42 -5.07 16.75
C LEU A 346 17.37 -5.98 17.55
N GLY A 347 18.54 -6.24 16.98
CA GLY A 347 19.60 -7.05 17.59
C GLY A 347 20.93 -6.85 16.92
#